data_70c60e713a7dfd11bcac3943a91d371d
#
_entry.id   70c60e713a7dfd11bcac3943a91d371d
#
_cell.length_a   1.000
_cell.length_b   1.000
_cell.length_c   1.000
_cell.angle_alpha   90.00
_cell.angle_beta   90.00
_cell.angle_gamma   90.00
#
_symmetry.space_group_name_H-M   'P 1'
#
loop_
_entity.id
_entity.type
_entity.pdbx_description
1 polymer ?
#
loop_
_entity_poly.entity_id
_entity_poly.type
_entity_poly.pdbx_seq_one_letter_code
_entity_poly.pdbx_strand_id
1 'polypeptide(L)'
;MEDSFIHKGLRKKLIEKLVDRGIRDEKVLFAIDSVPRHLFMDKAFLKFAYVDKAFPIGDNQTISQPYTVAFQTQLLEIKKFDKVLEIGTGSGYQASVLHKMGADVYTIERHKKLYLRSKELLTKLNCKCMFIHADGYKGLPQFAPFDKIIITCGAPEIPNDLLLQLKIGG
;
A
#
# COMPACT_ATOMS: atom_id res chain seq x y z
N MET A 1 18.49 6.62 -1.01
CA MET A 1 19.05 5.24 -0.87
C MET A 1 18.84 4.59 -2.22
N GLU A 2 19.87 3.97 -2.81
CA GLU A 2 19.76 3.37 -4.13
C GLU A 2 19.21 1.95 -4.08
N ASP A 3 18.51 1.53 -5.14
CA ASP A 3 18.02 0.16 -5.33
C ASP A 3 19.14 -0.71 -5.92
N SER A 4 20.02 -1.20 -5.04
CA SER A 4 21.23 -1.97 -5.41
C SER A 4 20.89 -3.34 -6.02
N PHE A 5 21.88 -3.98 -6.66
CA PHE A 5 21.76 -5.34 -7.17
C PHE A 5 21.36 -6.35 -6.08
N ILE A 6 21.85 -6.15 -4.83
CA ILE A 6 21.49 -6.99 -3.69
C ILE A 6 19.98 -6.86 -3.39
N HIS A 7 19.45 -5.62 -3.34
CA HIS A 7 18.03 -5.38 -3.11
C HIS A 7 17.16 -6.03 -4.20
N LYS A 8 17.56 -5.91 -5.46
CA LYS A 8 16.86 -6.54 -6.60
C LYS A 8 16.86 -8.07 -6.49
N GLY A 9 17.99 -8.67 -6.12
CA GLY A 9 18.09 -10.13 -5.92
C GLY A 9 17.21 -10.63 -4.76
N LEU A 10 17.20 -9.90 -3.63
CA LEU A 10 16.35 -10.24 -2.49
C LEU A 10 14.86 -10.09 -2.83
N ARG A 11 14.50 -9.07 -3.61
CA ARG A 11 13.14 -8.85 -4.07
C ARG A 11 12.65 -9.97 -5.01
N LYS A 12 13.49 -10.44 -5.94
CA LYS A 12 13.16 -11.62 -6.76
C LYS A 12 12.85 -12.85 -5.92
N LYS A 13 13.68 -13.14 -4.92
CA LYS A 13 13.42 -14.25 -3.97
C LYS A 13 12.12 -14.07 -3.19
N LEU A 14 11.75 -12.82 -2.87
CA LEU A 14 10.45 -12.54 -2.26
C LEU A 14 9.31 -12.85 -3.25
N ILE A 15 9.40 -12.43 -4.51
CA ILE A 15 8.40 -12.73 -5.55
C ILE A 15 8.19 -14.24 -5.70
N GLU A 16 9.27 -15.02 -5.78
CA GLU A 16 9.19 -16.51 -5.82
C GLU A 16 8.37 -17.04 -4.65
N LYS A 17 8.65 -16.59 -3.42
CA LYS A 17 7.90 -16.98 -2.22
C LYS A 17 6.43 -16.58 -2.27
N LEU A 18 6.10 -15.42 -2.84
CA LEU A 18 4.71 -14.99 -3.00
C LEU A 18 3.95 -15.90 -3.98
N VAL A 19 4.61 -16.28 -5.06
CA VAL A 19 4.08 -17.26 -6.03
C VAL A 19 3.85 -18.62 -5.37
N ASP A 20 4.82 -19.12 -4.61
CA ASP A 20 4.70 -20.39 -3.87
C ASP A 20 3.53 -20.38 -2.88
N ARG A 21 3.21 -19.20 -2.31
CA ARG A 21 2.09 -18.99 -1.40
C ARG A 21 0.75 -18.70 -2.10
N GLY A 22 0.68 -18.82 -3.41
CA GLY A 22 -0.58 -18.74 -4.16
C GLY A 22 -0.93 -17.36 -4.72
N ILE A 23 -0.01 -16.39 -4.71
CA ILE A 23 -0.21 -15.15 -5.46
C ILE A 23 -0.04 -15.46 -6.94
N ARG A 24 -1.06 -15.16 -7.76
CA ARG A 24 -1.11 -15.52 -9.20
C ARG A 24 -1.26 -14.30 -10.12
N ASP A 25 -1.70 -13.15 -9.60
CA ASP A 25 -1.85 -11.93 -10.39
C ASP A 25 -0.46 -11.36 -10.77
N GLU A 26 -0.09 -11.52 -12.04
CA GLU A 26 1.18 -11.04 -12.58
C GLU A 26 1.36 -9.52 -12.44
N LYS A 27 0.27 -8.74 -12.49
CA LYS A 27 0.33 -7.28 -12.32
C LYS A 27 0.69 -6.92 -10.88
N VAL A 28 0.15 -7.65 -9.90
CA VAL A 28 0.49 -7.50 -8.48
C VAL A 28 1.96 -7.88 -8.25
N LEU A 29 2.41 -9.02 -8.76
CA LEU A 29 3.80 -9.47 -8.64
C LEU A 29 4.75 -8.45 -9.29
N PHE A 30 4.43 -7.95 -10.48
CA PHE A 30 5.20 -6.90 -11.16
C PHE A 30 5.24 -5.60 -10.36
N ALA A 31 4.10 -5.17 -9.79
CA ALA A 31 4.04 -3.95 -8.99
C ALA A 31 4.93 -4.07 -7.73
N ILE A 32 4.87 -5.20 -7.02
CA ILE A 32 5.71 -5.47 -5.84
C ILE A 32 7.21 -5.54 -6.22
N ASP A 33 7.55 -6.18 -7.35
CA ASP A 33 8.93 -6.22 -7.85
C ASP A 33 9.44 -4.83 -8.27
N SER A 34 8.54 -3.95 -8.73
CA SER A 34 8.89 -2.59 -9.16
C SER A 34 9.01 -1.59 -8.03
N VAL A 35 8.44 -1.87 -6.84
CA VAL A 35 8.45 -0.95 -5.70
C VAL A 35 9.51 -1.37 -4.67
N PRO A 36 10.60 -0.59 -4.51
CA PRO A 36 11.71 -0.95 -3.61
C PRO A 36 11.31 -0.77 -2.14
N ARG A 37 10.79 -1.84 -1.53
CA ARG A 37 10.24 -1.86 -0.18
C ARG A 37 11.18 -1.30 0.89
N HIS A 38 12.49 -1.48 0.74
CA HIS A 38 13.49 -0.97 1.68
C HIS A 38 13.46 0.55 1.85
N LEU A 39 12.94 1.31 0.87
CA LEU A 39 12.79 2.76 0.98
C LEU A 39 11.70 3.18 1.98
N PHE A 40 10.77 2.29 2.30
CA PHE A 40 9.61 2.51 3.18
C PHE A 40 9.85 2.05 4.61
N MET A 41 11.07 1.59 4.92
CA MET A 41 11.42 1.02 6.22
C MET A 41 12.37 1.89 7.01
N ASP A 42 12.39 1.70 8.33
CA ASP A 42 13.40 2.30 9.17
C ASP A 42 14.79 1.68 8.89
N LYS A 43 15.85 2.49 9.06
CA LYS A 43 17.23 2.06 8.83
C LYS A 43 17.62 0.81 9.64
N ALA A 44 17.07 0.65 10.84
CA ALA A 44 17.33 -0.50 11.71
C ALA A 44 16.85 -1.84 11.10
N PHE A 45 15.87 -1.80 10.20
CA PHE A 45 15.25 -3.00 9.61
C PHE A 45 15.60 -3.24 8.15
N LEU A 46 16.48 -2.44 7.53
CA LEU A 46 16.78 -2.51 6.10
C LEU A 46 17.22 -3.90 5.63
N LYS A 47 18.04 -4.61 6.44
CA LYS A 47 18.49 -5.98 6.13
C LYS A 47 17.35 -6.99 6.03
N PHE A 48 16.18 -6.67 6.58
CA PHE A 48 14.98 -7.50 6.57
C PHE A 48 13.91 -7.03 5.58
N ALA A 49 14.20 -6.03 4.76
CA ALA A 49 13.19 -5.37 3.92
C ALA A 49 12.43 -6.35 2.99
N TYR A 50 13.06 -7.43 2.59
CA TYR A 50 12.49 -8.46 1.71
C TYR A 50 12.17 -9.78 2.42
N VAL A 51 12.20 -9.78 3.76
CA VAL A 51 11.63 -10.87 4.56
C VAL A 51 10.10 -10.70 4.61
N ASP A 52 9.38 -11.81 4.42
CA ASP A 52 7.91 -11.81 4.43
C ASP A 52 7.35 -11.69 5.86
N LYS A 53 7.55 -10.51 6.47
CA LYS A 53 7.08 -10.12 7.81
C LYS A 53 6.72 -8.64 7.85
N ALA A 54 5.85 -8.26 8.81
CA ALA A 54 5.60 -6.88 9.18
C ALA A 54 6.74 -6.31 10.04
N PHE A 55 7.01 -4.99 9.93
CA PHE A 55 8.05 -4.30 10.71
C PHE A 55 7.54 -2.95 11.20
N PRO A 56 8.03 -2.47 12.37
CA PRO A 56 7.66 -1.15 12.89
C PRO A 56 8.06 -0.01 11.94
N ILE A 57 7.21 1.03 11.88
CA ILE A 57 7.46 2.28 11.13
C ILE A 57 7.36 3.52 12.00
N GLY A 58 7.18 3.36 13.31
CA GLY A 58 6.91 4.42 14.28
C GLY A 58 5.42 4.54 14.62
N ASP A 59 5.10 5.39 15.60
CA ASP A 59 3.74 5.66 16.08
C ASP A 59 2.90 4.38 16.36
N ASN A 60 3.54 3.31 16.84
CA ASN A 60 2.96 1.98 17.07
C ASN A 60 2.31 1.36 15.80
N GLN A 61 2.75 1.79 14.61
CA GLN A 61 2.29 1.26 13.34
C GLN A 61 3.37 0.40 12.67
N THR A 62 2.96 -0.38 11.69
CA THR A 62 3.84 -1.29 10.95
C THR A 62 3.67 -1.14 9.44
N ILE A 63 4.75 -1.38 8.69
CA ILE A 63 4.62 -1.73 7.28
C ILE A 63 4.12 -3.18 7.19
N SER A 64 3.03 -3.40 6.47
CA SER A 64 2.38 -4.70 6.34
C SER A 64 3.32 -5.75 5.75
N GLN A 65 3.11 -7.01 6.13
CA GLN A 65 3.80 -8.16 5.56
C GLN A 65 3.63 -8.20 4.02
N PRO A 66 4.67 -8.45 3.24
CA PRO A 66 4.58 -8.51 1.78
C PRO A 66 3.48 -9.41 1.23
N TYR A 67 3.31 -10.60 1.82
CA TYR A 67 2.21 -11.49 1.43
C TYR A 67 0.83 -10.87 1.66
N THR A 68 0.62 -10.19 2.78
CA THR A 68 -0.66 -9.51 3.08
C THR A 68 -0.94 -8.43 2.03
N VAL A 69 0.06 -7.62 1.69
CA VAL A 69 -0.04 -6.61 0.63
C VAL A 69 -0.41 -7.27 -0.70
N ALA A 70 0.32 -8.32 -1.11
CA ALA A 70 0.07 -9.01 -2.37
C ALA A 70 -1.34 -9.63 -2.42
N PHE A 71 -1.73 -10.33 -1.34
CA PHE A 71 -3.01 -11.02 -1.25
C PHE A 71 -4.19 -10.05 -1.29
N GLN A 72 -4.17 -9.00 -0.48
CA GLN A 72 -5.22 -7.99 -0.48
C GLN A 72 -5.29 -7.26 -1.83
N THR A 73 -4.15 -6.92 -2.42
CA THR A 73 -4.12 -6.24 -3.73
C THR A 73 -4.64 -7.13 -4.85
N GLN A 74 -4.34 -8.44 -4.83
CA GLN A 74 -4.88 -9.41 -5.80
C GLN A 74 -6.41 -9.49 -5.73
N LEU A 75 -6.99 -9.50 -4.51
CA LEU A 75 -8.43 -9.53 -4.31
C LEU A 75 -9.16 -8.27 -4.80
N LEU A 76 -8.47 -7.15 -4.91
CA LEU A 76 -9.05 -5.92 -5.44
C LEU A 76 -9.27 -5.95 -6.95
N GLU A 77 -8.59 -6.84 -7.69
CA GLU A 77 -8.70 -6.94 -9.16
C GLU A 77 -8.55 -5.58 -9.87
N ILE A 78 -7.49 -4.84 -9.50
CA ILE A 78 -7.26 -3.46 -9.96
C ILE A 78 -7.14 -3.39 -11.47
N LYS A 79 -7.91 -2.47 -12.05
CA LYS A 79 -7.80 -2.06 -13.45
C LYS A 79 -7.11 -0.70 -13.55
N LYS A 80 -6.48 -0.45 -14.69
CA LYS A 80 -5.85 0.85 -14.95
C LYS A 80 -6.90 1.98 -14.84
N PHE A 81 -6.55 3.03 -14.09
CA PHE A 81 -7.39 4.18 -13.76
C PHE A 81 -8.54 3.91 -12.79
N ASP A 82 -8.61 2.71 -12.17
CA ASP A 82 -9.52 2.52 -11.06
C ASP A 82 -9.22 3.56 -9.96
N LYS A 83 -10.26 4.18 -9.47
CA LYS A 83 -10.20 5.12 -8.36
C LYS A 83 -10.23 4.33 -7.06
N VAL A 84 -9.10 4.28 -6.38
CA VAL A 84 -8.90 3.43 -5.19
C VAL A 84 -8.72 4.28 -3.96
N LEU A 85 -9.53 4.01 -2.92
CA LEU A 85 -9.37 4.59 -1.60
C LEU A 85 -8.61 3.63 -0.69
N GLU A 86 -7.49 4.08 -0.14
CA GLU A 86 -6.74 3.40 0.92
C GLU A 86 -6.96 4.08 2.27
N ILE A 87 -7.36 3.28 3.27
CA ILE A 87 -7.47 3.72 4.66
C ILE A 87 -6.26 3.21 5.44
N GLY A 88 -5.38 4.13 5.87
CA GLY A 88 -4.13 3.82 6.57
C GLY A 88 -2.91 3.86 5.65
N THR A 89 -2.47 5.05 5.23
CA THR A 89 -1.27 5.21 4.39
C THR A 89 -0.01 4.58 5.00
N GLY A 90 0.16 4.74 6.33
CA GLY A 90 1.31 4.21 7.06
C GLY A 90 2.64 4.63 6.45
N SER A 91 3.41 3.65 5.96
CA SER A 91 4.68 3.90 5.25
C SER A 91 4.51 4.45 3.85
N GLY A 92 3.33 4.29 3.22
CA GLY A 92 3.06 4.57 1.82
C GLY A 92 3.38 3.41 0.86
N TYR A 93 3.78 2.25 1.37
CA TYR A 93 4.15 1.11 0.54
C TYR A 93 2.96 0.58 -0.27
N GLN A 94 1.81 0.35 0.37
CA GLN A 94 0.59 -0.12 -0.31
C GLN A 94 0.11 0.91 -1.36
N ALA A 95 0.09 2.21 -1.03
CA ALA A 95 -0.23 3.28 -1.99
C ALA A 95 0.68 3.23 -3.22
N SER A 96 2.00 3.00 -3.03
CA SER A 96 2.96 2.86 -4.13
C SER A 96 2.67 1.62 -5.01
N VAL A 97 2.30 0.49 -4.41
CA VAL A 97 1.93 -0.73 -5.14
C VAL A 97 0.69 -0.47 -6.00
N LEU A 98 -0.37 0.11 -5.42
CA LEU A 98 -1.60 0.47 -6.13
C LEU A 98 -1.33 1.45 -7.29
N HIS A 99 -0.55 2.49 -7.03
CA HIS A 99 -0.14 3.44 -8.07
C HIS A 99 0.64 2.77 -9.20
N LYS A 100 1.54 1.82 -8.87
CA LYS A 100 2.32 1.08 -9.86
C LYS A 100 1.45 0.16 -10.73
N MET A 101 0.31 -0.29 -10.22
CA MET A 101 -0.71 -1.02 -10.99
C MET A 101 -1.54 -0.10 -11.90
N GLY A 102 -1.37 1.21 -11.79
CA GLY A 102 -2.06 2.21 -12.61
C GLY A 102 -3.36 2.73 -12.01
N ALA A 103 -3.60 2.52 -10.72
CA ALA A 103 -4.75 3.07 -10.01
C ALA A 103 -4.59 4.59 -9.77
N ASP A 104 -5.72 5.30 -9.71
CA ASP A 104 -5.83 6.66 -9.19
C ASP A 104 -6.06 6.58 -7.67
N VAL A 105 -4.99 6.78 -6.90
CA VAL A 105 -4.93 6.45 -5.48
C VAL A 105 -5.27 7.66 -4.61
N TYR A 106 -6.26 7.48 -3.73
CA TYR A 106 -6.61 8.36 -2.62
C TYR A 106 -6.23 7.64 -1.33
N THR A 107 -5.43 8.27 -0.47
CA THR A 107 -4.94 7.61 0.75
C THR A 107 -5.08 8.51 1.96
N ILE A 108 -5.61 7.95 3.07
CA ILE A 108 -5.88 8.66 4.33
C ILE A 108 -4.95 8.14 5.41
N GLU A 109 -4.34 9.08 6.16
CA GLU A 109 -3.53 8.77 7.33
C GLU A 109 -3.94 9.67 8.50
N ARG A 110 -4.21 9.08 9.66
CA ARG A 110 -4.57 9.82 10.89
C ARG A 110 -3.37 10.31 11.69
N HIS A 111 -2.25 9.57 11.63
CA HIS A 111 -1.03 9.94 12.35
C HIS A 111 -0.25 11.00 11.56
N LYS A 112 -0.26 12.24 12.06
CA LYS A 112 0.37 13.39 11.36
C LYS A 112 1.83 13.14 10.96
N LYS A 113 2.62 12.48 11.81
CA LYS A 113 4.03 12.17 11.51
C LYS A 113 4.16 11.20 10.34
N LEU A 114 3.35 10.13 10.32
CA LEU A 114 3.34 9.16 9.21
C LEU A 114 2.84 9.80 7.93
N TYR A 115 1.76 10.59 7.99
CA TYR A 115 1.25 11.36 6.86
C TYR A 115 2.35 12.23 6.21
N LEU A 116 3.06 13.03 7.01
CA LEU A 116 4.12 13.92 6.47
C LEU A 116 5.26 13.11 5.86
N ARG A 117 5.72 12.07 6.56
CA ARG A 117 6.83 11.20 6.10
C ARG A 117 6.46 10.45 4.81
N SER A 118 5.30 9.83 4.76
CA SER A 118 4.86 9.07 3.58
C SER A 118 4.61 9.99 2.38
N LYS A 119 3.97 11.14 2.58
CA LYS A 119 3.76 12.13 1.53
C LYS A 119 5.08 12.61 0.93
N GLU A 120 6.06 12.97 1.77
CA GLU A 120 7.40 13.39 1.30
C GLU A 120 8.09 12.28 0.49
N LEU A 121 8.07 11.03 1.01
CA LEU A 121 8.69 9.90 0.34
C LEU A 121 8.03 9.61 -1.01
N LEU A 122 6.71 9.53 -1.04
CA LEU A 122 5.96 9.21 -2.25
C LEU A 122 6.09 10.30 -3.33
N THR A 123 6.16 11.57 -2.90
CA THR A 123 6.46 12.69 -3.82
C THR A 123 7.86 12.54 -4.44
N LYS A 124 8.88 12.19 -3.64
CA LYS A 124 10.24 11.92 -4.14
C LYS A 124 10.31 10.72 -5.10
N LEU A 125 9.42 9.75 -4.92
CA LEU A 125 9.31 8.57 -5.79
C LEU A 125 8.41 8.80 -7.01
N ASN A 126 7.95 10.03 -7.25
CA ASN A 126 6.99 10.38 -8.30
C ASN A 126 5.71 9.53 -8.26
N CYS A 127 5.32 9.08 -7.09
CA CYS A 127 4.07 8.38 -6.88
C CYS A 127 2.93 9.41 -6.74
N LYS A 128 2.10 9.52 -7.76
CA LYS A 128 1.00 10.47 -7.80
C LYS A 128 -0.20 9.92 -7.04
N CYS A 129 -0.37 10.34 -5.80
CA CYS A 129 -1.51 9.99 -4.95
C CYS A 129 -2.13 11.25 -4.38
N MET A 130 -3.43 11.20 -4.09
CA MET A 130 -4.12 12.22 -3.27
C MET A 130 -3.93 11.85 -1.80
N PHE A 131 -3.18 12.69 -1.05
CA PHE A 131 -2.88 12.45 0.36
C PHE A 131 -3.80 13.26 1.27
N ILE A 132 -4.49 12.61 2.19
CA ILE A 132 -5.39 13.24 3.13
C ILE A 132 -4.95 12.92 4.57
N HIS A 133 -4.79 13.98 5.40
CA HIS A 133 -4.56 13.84 6.83
C HIS A 133 -5.90 13.92 7.54
N ALA A 134 -6.48 12.79 7.88
CA ALA A 134 -7.78 12.69 8.54
C ALA A 134 -7.96 11.32 9.21
N ASP A 135 -9.02 11.17 10.00
CA ASP A 135 -9.51 9.86 10.40
C ASP A 135 -10.23 9.23 9.19
N GLY A 136 -9.80 8.02 8.82
CA GLY A 136 -10.33 7.29 7.66
C GLY A 136 -11.70 6.66 7.87
N TYR A 137 -12.27 6.69 9.10
CA TYR A 137 -13.56 6.05 9.41
C TYR A 137 -14.71 6.54 8.51
N LYS A 138 -14.72 7.84 8.19
CA LYS A 138 -15.72 8.46 7.31
C LYS A 138 -15.39 8.39 5.81
N GLY A 139 -14.23 7.88 5.46
CA GLY A 139 -13.77 7.88 4.07
C GLY A 139 -13.58 9.28 3.49
N LEU A 140 -13.91 9.42 2.21
CA LEU A 140 -13.79 10.66 1.43
C LEU A 140 -15.04 10.86 0.55
N PRO A 141 -16.21 11.20 1.13
CA PRO A 141 -17.46 11.30 0.40
C PRO A 141 -17.40 12.34 -0.75
N GLN A 142 -16.59 13.41 -0.59
CA GLN A 142 -16.40 14.42 -1.63
C GLN A 142 -15.68 13.90 -2.90
N PHE A 143 -15.04 12.72 -2.79
CA PHE A 143 -14.37 12.06 -3.92
C PHE A 143 -15.06 10.78 -4.35
N ALA A 144 -16.14 10.38 -3.67
CA ALA A 144 -16.91 9.18 -4.06
C ALA A 144 -17.60 9.36 -5.43
N PRO A 145 -17.94 8.27 -6.13
CA PRO A 145 -17.70 6.89 -5.73
C PRO A 145 -16.30 6.39 -6.07
N PHE A 146 -15.84 5.37 -5.34
CA PHE A 146 -14.56 4.66 -5.59
C PHE A 146 -14.82 3.32 -6.28
N ASP A 147 -13.92 2.92 -7.19
CA ASP A 147 -13.97 1.60 -7.81
C ASP A 147 -13.60 0.51 -6.82
N LYS A 148 -12.66 0.79 -5.93
CA LYS A 148 -12.17 -0.13 -4.90
C LYS A 148 -11.83 0.62 -3.62
N ILE A 149 -12.00 -0.04 -2.46
CA ILE A 149 -11.57 0.47 -1.16
C ILE A 149 -10.73 -0.61 -0.48
N ILE A 150 -9.59 -0.23 0.06
CA ILE A 150 -8.73 -1.10 0.87
C ILE A 150 -8.52 -0.50 2.26
N ILE A 151 -8.68 -1.31 3.30
CA ILE A 151 -8.42 -0.93 4.70
C ILE A 151 -7.15 -1.66 5.13
N THR A 152 -6.06 -0.92 5.32
CA THR A 152 -4.73 -1.44 5.68
C THR A 152 -4.35 -1.18 7.14
N CYS A 153 -5.32 -0.77 7.95
CA CYS A 153 -5.20 -0.53 9.39
C CYS A 153 -6.21 -1.38 10.17
N GLY A 154 -6.04 -1.44 11.49
CA GLY A 154 -7.04 -2.07 12.37
C GLY A 154 -8.33 -1.24 12.40
N ALA A 155 -9.44 -1.90 12.13
CA ALA A 155 -10.79 -1.35 12.31
C ALA A 155 -11.64 -2.38 13.07
N PRO A 156 -12.46 -1.97 14.06
CA PRO A 156 -13.31 -2.90 14.82
C PRO A 156 -14.39 -3.54 13.95
N GLU A 157 -14.85 -2.81 12.95
CA GLU A 157 -15.87 -3.21 11.98
C GLU A 157 -15.62 -2.49 10.63
N ILE A 158 -16.29 -2.92 9.58
CA ILE A 158 -16.27 -2.20 8.30
C ILE A 158 -17.25 -1.02 8.41
N PRO A 159 -16.77 0.24 8.32
CA PRO A 159 -17.65 1.40 8.41
C PRO A 159 -18.66 1.45 7.26
N ASN A 160 -19.96 1.61 7.58
CA ASN A 160 -21.00 1.75 6.56
C ASN A 160 -20.74 2.93 5.60
N ASP A 161 -20.15 4.02 6.10
CA ASP A 161 -19.78 5.18 5.30
C ASP A 161 -18.84 4.81 4.14
N LEU A 162 -17.95 3.82 4.31
CA LEU A 162 -17.07 3.34 3.24
C LEU A 162 -17.84 2.52 2.21
N LEU A 163 -18.77 1.68 2.65
CA LEU A 163 -19.62 0.89 1.74
C LEU A 163 -20.48 1.78 0.84
N LEU A 164 -21.01 2.90 1.39
CA LEU A 164 -21.79 3.88 0.63
C LEU A 164 -20.94 4.66 -0.40
N GLN A 165 -19.61 4.66 -0.26
CA GLN A 165 -18.68 5.32 -1.18
C GLN A 165 -18.12 4.36 -2.24
N LEU A 166 -18.48 3.08 -2.18
CA LEU A 166 -18.04 2.07 -3.14
C LEU A 166 -19.02 2.00 -4.31
N LYS A 167 -18.52 1.83 -5.53
CA LYS A 167 -19.36 1.54 -6.70
C LYS A 167 -20.03 0.16 -6.55
N ILE A 168 -21.16 -0.03 -7.22
CA ILE A 168 -21.79 -1.36 -7.32
C ILE A 168 -20.81 -2.29 -8.04
N GLY A 169 -20.48 -3.42 -7.40
CA GLY A 169 -19.48 -4.39 -7.88
C GLY A 169 -18.02 -4.03 -7.57
N GLY A 170 -17.81 -3.01 -6.73
CA GLY A 170 -16.49 -2.59 -6.23
C GLY A 170 -15.98 -3.46 -5.11
#